data_783038191dcd5719281ceac0f1503801
#
_entry.id   783038191dcd5719281ceac0f1503801
#
_cell.length_a   1.000
_cell.length_b   1.000
_cell.length_c   1.000
_cell.angle_alpha   90.00
_cell.angle_beta   90.00
_cell.angle_gamma   90.00
#
_symmetry.space_group_name_H-M   'P 1'
#
loop_
_entity.id
_entity.type
_entity.pdbx_description
1 polymer ?
#
loop_
_entity_poly.entity_id
_entity_poly.type
_entity_poly.pdbx_seq_one_letter_code
_entity_poly.pdbx_strand_id
1 'polypeptide(L)'
;MELWRATAPLAADIGDKENDVNTKALMVASTVVLGVAGVAASFAPAEILAGLGVPVMAPLPVIIQLLGALYLGFAMANWTAKDNMIGGIYARPLSIGNFMHFMVGALALLKSAVAGGSGTPVVIAAIAYAVFAVMFGSLVFVGGPAGKAA
;
A
#
# COMPACT_ATOMS: atom_id res chain seq x y z
N MET A 1 -17.08 19.34 -37.99
CA MET A 1 -16.61 17.97 -37.71
C MET A 1 -15.12 17.94 -37.32
N GLU A 2 -14.40 19.04 -37.26
CA GLU A 2 -12.95 19.10 -36.96
C GLU A 2 -12.59 19.45 -35.53
N LEU A 3 -13.49 20.07 -34.77
CA LEU A 3 -13.22 20.57 -33.40
C LEU A 3 -12.97 19.43 -32.39
N TRP A 4 -13.54 18.25 -32.59
CA TRP A 4 -13.32 17.13 -31.67
C TRP A 4 -11.96 16.44 -31.86
N ARG A 5 -11.36 16.54 -33.07
CA ARG A 5 -10.01 16.00 -33.32
C ARG A 5 -8.90 16.81 -32.64
N ALA A 6 -9.14 18.10 -32.38
CA ALA A 6 -8.16 18.95 -31.73
C ALA A 6 -8.18 18.83 -30.19
N THR A 7 -9.31 18.41 -29.60
CA THR A 7 -9.46 18.30 -28.13
C THR A 7 -9.13 16.93 -27.58
N ALA A 8 -9.18 15.87 -28.39
CA ALA A 8 -8.88 14.51 -27.97
C ALA A 8 -7.45 14.31 -27.43
N PRO A 9 -6.38 14.87 -28.06
CA PRO A 9 -5.02 14.75 -27.53
C PRO A 9 -4.83 15.47 -26.19
N LEU A 10 -5.48 16.63 -26.01
CA LEU A 10 -5.39 17.42 -24.79
C LEU A 10 -6.10 16.74 -23.61
N ALA A 11 -7.25 16.13 -23.84
CA ALA A 11 -8.00 15.39 -22.83
C ALA A 11 -7.24 14.12 -22.38
N ALA A 12 -6.58 13.43 -23.32
CA ALA A 12 -5.75 12.28 -23.02
C ALA A 12 -4.51 12.67 -22.18
N ASP A 13 -3.83 13.77 -22.51
CA ASP A 13 -2.67 14.29 -21.76
C ASP A 13 -3.05 14.73 -20.33
N ILE A 14 -4.22 15.31 -20.14
CA ILE A 14 -4.72 15.69 -18.80
C ILE A 14 -5.04 14.44 -17.98
N GLY A 15 -5.70 13.45 -18.56
CA GLY A 15 -6.03 12.20 -17.88
C GLY A 15 -4.81 11.39 -17.47
N ASP A 16 -3.79 11.35 -18.31
CA ASP A 16 -2.53 10.68 -18.02
C ASP A 16 -1.78 11.36 -16.86
N LYS A 17 -1.74 12.69 -16.82
CA LYS A 17 -1.12 13.45 -15.73
C LYS A 17 -1.86 13.32 -14.41
N GLU A 18 -3.19 13.27 -14.42
CA GLU A 18 -4.00 13.08 -13.22
C GLU A 18 -3.78 11.68 -12.61
N ASN A 19 -3.72 10.65 -13.46
CA ASN A 19 -3.42 9.29 -13.03
C ASN A 19 -1.99 9.17 -12.46
N ASP A 20 -1.02 9.89 -13.02
CA ASP A 20 0.36 9.98 -12.53
C ASP A 20 0.43 10.53 -11.11
N VAL A 21 -0.21 11.67 -10.89
CA VAL A 21 -0.23 12.34 -9.58
C VAL A 21 -0.88 11.44 -8.52
N ASN A 22 -1.98 10.78 -8.86
CA ASN A 22 -2.67 9.86 -7.94
C ASN A 22 -1.81 8.65 -7.58
N THR A 23 -1.12 8.06 -8.54
CA THR A 23 -0.23 6.91 -8.29
C THR A 23 0.96 7.29 -7.44
N LYS A 24 1.59 8.44 -7.73
CA LYS A 24 2.69 8.96 -6.92
C LYS A 24 2.26 9.26 -5.48
N ALA A 25 1.11 9.89 -5.30
CA ALA A 25 0.56 10.18 -3.98
C ALA A 25 0.29 8.90 -3.18
N LEU A 26 -0.26 7.86 -3.82
CA LEU A 26 -0.48 6.55 -3.20
C LEU A 26 0.83 5.89 -2.76
N MET A 27 1.87 5.94 -3.62
CA MET A 27 3.19 5.39 -3.29
C MET A 27 3.84 6.12 -2.11
N VAL A 28 3.75 7.45 -2.07
CA VAL A 28 4.27 8.25 -0.96
C VAL A 28 3.49 7.96 0.32
N ALA A 29 2.16 7.92 0.26
CA ALA A 29 1.32 7.62 1.43
C ALA A 29 1.62 6.22 2.01
N SER A 30 1.70 5.20 1.16
CA SER A 30 2.05 3.85 1.58
C SER A 30 3.48 3.77 2.15
N THR A 31 4.43 4.52 1.57
CA THR A 31 5.79 4.64 2.11
C THR A 31 5.79 5.18 3.53
N VAL A 32 5.05 6.26 3.79
CA VAL A 32 4.99 6.88 5.10
C VAL A 32 4.36 5.92 6.13
N VAL A 33 3.22 5.32 5.78
CA VAL A 33 2.52 4.40 6.69
C VAL A 33 3.38 3.17 7.01
N LEU A 34 3.91 2.50 5.98
CA LEU A 34 4.76 1.32 6.18
C LEU A 34 6.11 1.68 6.81
N GLY A 35 6.68 2.84 6.49
CA GLY A 35 7.92 3.33 7.09
C GLY A 35 7.78 3.57 8.58
N VAL A 36 6.74 4.29 9.00
CA VAL A 36 6.46 4.54 10.42
C VAL A 36 6.18 3.24 11.17
N ALA A 37 5.31 2.38 10.63
CA ALA A 37 5.02 1.07 11.21
C ALA A 37 6.28 0.18 11.28
N GLY A 38 7.11 0.21 10.23
CA GLY A 38 8.35 -0.55 10.14
C GLY A 38 9.39 -0.10 11.17
N VAL A 39 9.59 1.21 11.34
CA VAL A 39 10.48 1.75 12.37
C VAL A 39 9.96 1.37 13.76
N ALA A 40 8.68 1.59 14.04
CA ALA A 40 8.09 1.23 15.33
C ALA A 40 8.25 -0.26 15.64
N ALA A 41 7.94 -1.14 14.69
CA ALA A 41 8.05 -2.58 14.87
C ALA A 41 9.51 -3.06 15.03
N SER A 42 10.47 -2.40 14.36
CA SER A 42 11.88 -2.78 14.44
C SER A 42 12.53 -2.34 15.76
N PHE A 43 12.17 -1.16 16.28
CA PHE A 43 12.87 -0.56 17.43
C PHE A 43 12.06 -0.58 18.73
N ALA A 44 10.74 -0.75 18.68
CA ALA A 44 9.84 -0.76 19.83
C ALA A 44 8.90 -1.99 19.86
N PRO A 45 9.39 -3.24 19.65
CA PRO A 45 8.53 -4.42 19.59
C PRO A 45 7.86 -4.73 20.93
N ALA A 46 8.54 -4.44 22.06
CA ALA A 46 8.00 -4.69 23.39
C ALA A 46 6.86 -3.71 23.72
N GLU A 47 7.00 -2.46 23.33
CA GLU A 47 5.99 -1.40 23.52
C GLU A 47 4.73 -1.70 22.67
N ILE A 48 4.92 -2.22 21.47
CA ILE A 48 3.80 -2.66 20.61
C ILE A 48 3.05 -3.81 21.29
N LEU A 49 3.76 -4.82 21.78
CA LEU A 49 3.13 -5.94 22.50
C LEU A 49 2.37 -5.48 23.73
N ALA A 50 2.99 -4.61 24.52
CA ALA A 50 2.37 -4.03 25.71
C ALA A 50 1.10 -3.23 25.37
N GLY A 51 1.14 -2.43 24.31
CA GLY A 51 0.00 -1.66 23.81
C GLY A 51 -1.16 -2.53 23.30
N LEU A 52 -0.85 -3.75 22.87
CA LEU A 52 -1.85 -4.77 22.46
C LEU A 52 -2.31 -5.65 23.62
N GLY A 53 -1.77 -5.44 24.84
CA GLY A 53 -2.08 -6.28 26.00
C GLY A 53 -1.48 -7.68 25.91
N VAL A 54 -0.45 -7.89 25.09
CA VAL A 54 0.21 -9.19 24.90
C VAL A 54 1.48 -9.26 25.74
N PRO A 55 1.68 -10.32 26.54
CA PRO A 55 2.92 -10.49 27.31
C PRO A 55 4.14 -10.53 26.41
N VAL A 56 5.20 -9.82 26.83
CA VAL A 56 6.49 -9.83 26.12
C VAL A 56 7.22 -11.13 26.44
N MET A 57 7.16 -12.09 25.53
CA MET A 57 7.87 -13.38 25.65
C MET A 57 8.48 -13.80 24.31
N ALA A 58 9.61 -14.50 24.36
CA ALA A 58 10.21 -15.07 23.15
C ALA A 58 9.25 -16.10 22.49
N PRO A 59 9.16 -16.12 21.14
CA PRO A 59 9.93 -15.35 20.15
C PRO A 59 9.20 -14.07 19.64
N LEU A 60 8.12 -13.61 20.29
CA LEU A 60 7.25 -12.55 19.77
C LEU A 60 7.98 -11.25 19.39
N PRO A 61 8.91 -10.70 20.21
CA PRO A 61 9.61 -9.46 19.81
C PRO A 61 10.39 -9.62 18.50
N VAL A 62 11.03 -10.76 18.29
CA VAL A 62 11.79 -11.03 17.05
C VAL A 62 10.85 -11.13 15.84
N ILE A 63 9.69 -11.74 16.00
CA ILE A 63 8.68 -11.82 14.92
C ILE A 63 8.21 -10.41 14.53
N ILE A 64 7.96 -9.54 15.52
CA ILE A 64 7.56 -8.14 15.25
C ILE A 64 8.71 -7.39 14.57
N GLN A 65 9.97 -7.59 14.98
CA GLN A 65 11.13 -6.96 14.33
C GLN A 65 11.28 -7.40 12.87
N LEU A 66 11.08 -8.69 12.57
CA LEU A 66 11.11 -9.21 11.20
C LEU A 66 9.97 -8.61 10.36
N LEU A 67 8.77 -8.45 10.93
CA LEU A 67 7.68 -7.76 10.29
C LEU A 67 8.03 -6.28 10.04
N GLY A 68 8.69 -5.62 11.00
CA GLY A 68 9.19 -4.26 10.85
C GLY A 68 10.18 -4.14 9.69
N ALA A 69 11.13 -5.07 9.58
CA ALA A 69 12.08 -5.10 8.47
C ALA A 69 11.38 -5.27 7.12
N LEU A 70 10.35 -6.12 7.04
CA LEU A 70 9.54 -6.28 5.83
C LEU A 70 8.81 -4.99 5.45
N TYR A 71 8.22 -4.29 6.42
CA TYR A 71 7.57 -3.01 6.20
C TYR A 71 8.53 -1.93 5.70
N LEU A 72 9.74 -1.86 6.27
CA LEU A 72 10.78 -0.95 5.78
C LEU A 72 11.21 -1.29 4.35
N GLY A 73 11.31 -2.57 4.01
CA GLY A 73 11.59 -3.02 2.65
C GLY A 73 10.51 -2.54 1.65
N PHE A 74 9.23 -2.71 1.97
CA PHE A 74 8.12 -2.20 1.15
C PHE A 74 8.11 -0.67 1.08
N ALA A 75 8.37 0.03 2.19
CA ALA A 75 8.46 1.48 2.22
C ALA A 75 9.55 1.99 1.27
N MET A 76 10.74 1.39 1.33
CA MET A 76 11.85 1.75 0.43
C MET A 76 11.54 1.43 -1.03
N ALA A 77 10.92 0.28 -1.32
CA ALA A 77 10.51 -0.08 -2.67
C ALA A 77 9.49 0.93 -3.24
N ASN A 78 8.49 1.31 -2.44
CA ASN A 78 7.49 2.29 -2.84
C ASN A 78 8.10 3.69 -3.03
N TRP A 79 9.02 4.09 -2.14
CA TRP A 79 9.71 5.37 -2.25
C TRP A 79 10.55 5.48 -3.51
N THR A 80 11.31 4.44 -3.85
CA THR A 80 12.17 4.44 -5.03
C THR A 80 11.38 4.37 -6.34
N ALA A 81 10.21 3.74 -6.32
CA ALA A 81 9.36 3.57 -7.50
C ALA A 81 8.39 4.74 -7.76
N LYS A 82 8.18 5.64 -6.80
CA LYS A 82 7.16 6.70 -6.87
C LYS A 82 7.22 7.60 -8.11
N ASP A 83 8.40 7.77 -8.69
CA ASP A 83 8.61 8.64 -9.86
C ASP A 83 8.66 7.87 -11.19
N ASN A 84 8.67 6.52 -11.15
CA ASN A 84 8.85 5.64 -12.32
C ASN A 84 7.68 4.69 -12.55
N MET A 85 6.49 4.99 -11.97
CA MET A 85 5.35 4.07 -12.00
C MET A 85 4.65 3.96 -13.34
N ILE A 86 4.79 4.95 -14.22
CA ILE A 86 4.11 4.95 -15.52
C ILE A 86 4.99 4.33 -16.59
N GLY A 87 4.57 3.16 -17.08
CA GLY A 87 5.22 2.45 -18.18
C GLY A 87 6.48 1.66 -17.82
N GLY A 88 6.91 1.67 -16.54
CA GLY A 88 8.08 0.91 -16.11
C GLY A 88 7.78 -0.59 -15.92
N ILE A 89 8.72 -1.46 -16.34
CA ILE A 89 8.60 -2.93 -16.18
C ILE A 89 8.46 -3.37 -14.72
N TYR A 90 8.89 -2.56 -13.77
CA TYR A 90 8.81 -2.84 -12.33
C TYR A 90 7.53 -2.33 -11.66
N ALA A 91 6.77 -1.46 -12.32
CA ALA A 91 5.56 -0.86 -11.76
C ALA A 91 4.50 -1.89 -11.41
N ARG A 92 4.23 -2.81 -12.32
CA ARG A 92 3.18 -3.82 -12.16
C ARG A 92 3.51 -4.85 -11.06
N PRO A 93 4.69 -5.46 -10.99
CA PRO A 93 5.06 -6.36 -9.89
C PRO A 93 4.98 -5.70 -8.52
N LEU A 94 5.43 -4.44 -8.41
CA LEU A 94 5.37 -3.70 -7.16
C LEU A 94 3.93 -3.38 -6.74
N SER A 95 3.07 -2.97 -7.66
CA SER A 95 1.65 -2.73 -7.39
C SER A 95 0.94 -4.01 -6.95
N ILE A 96 1.25 -5.16 -7.60
CA ILE A 96 0.72 -6.47 -7.19
C ILE A 96 1.23 -6.84 -5.79
N GLY A 97 2.51 -6.63 -5.49
CA GLY A 97 3.08 -6.89 -4.17
C GLY A 97 2.40 -6.08 -3.07
N ASN A 98 2.22 -4.77 -3.30
CA ASN A 98 1.48 -3.90 -2.38
C ASN A 98 0.00 -4.32 -2.24
N PHE A 99 -0.67 -4.61 -3.35
CA PHE A 99 -2.05 -5.09 -3.32
C PHE A 99 -2.18 -6.35 -2.45
N MET A 100 -1.33 -7.35 -2.67
CA MET A 100 -1.33 -8.59 -1.89
C MET A 100 -1.03 -8.35 -0.41
N HIS A 101 -0.04 -7.51 -0.12
CA HIS A 101 0.32 -7.15 1.25
C HIS A 101 -0.86 -6.52 2.00
N PHE A 102 -1.46 -5.48 1.43
CA PHE A 102 -2.57 -4.77 2.05
C PHE A 102 -3.86 -5.60 2.07
N MET A 103 -4.15 -6.38 1.04
CA MET A 103 -5.35 -7.22 0.96
C MET A 103 -5.31 -8.34 2.01
N VAL A 104 -4.23 -9.11 2.06
CA VAL A 104 -4.09 -10.20 3.03
C VAL A 104 -4.05 -9.65 4.46
N GLY A 105 -3.33 -8.54 4.67
CA GLY A 105 -3.29 -7.87 5.96
C GLY A 105 -4.67 -7.33 6.39
N ALA A 106 -5.41 -6.70 5.48
CA ALA A 106 -6.78 -6.23 5.75
C ALA A 106 -7.70 -7.38 6.17
N LEU A 107 -7.67 -8.51 5.45
CA LEU A 107 -8.49 -9.68 5.78
C LEU A 107 -8.13 -10.26 7.15
N ALA A 108 -6.84 -10.34 7.49
CA ALA A 108 -6.38 -10.84 8.79
C ALA A 108 -6.83 -9.90 9.93
N LEU A 109 -6.63 -8.59 9.77
CA LEU A 109 -7.03 -7.58 10.75
C LEU A 109 -8.56 -7.51 10.92
N LEU A 110 -9.31 -7.56 9.81
CA LEU A 110 -10.76 -7.57 9.83
C LEU A 110 -11.30 -8.81 10.54
N LYS A 111 -10.75 -9.99 10.24
CA LYS A 111 -11.10 -11.24 10.93
C LYS A 111 -10.88 -11.11 12.44
N SER A 112 -9.74 -10.54 12.85
CA SER A 112 -9.43 -10.29 14.25
C SER A 112 -10.41 -9.30 14.89
N ALA A 113 -10.75 -8.21 14.20
CA ALA A 113 -11.68 -7.19 14.68
C ALA A 113 -13.10 -7.76 14.90
N VAL A 114 -13.59 -8.59 13.98
CA VAL A 114 -14.92 -9.21 14.05
C VAL A 114 -15.00 -10.29 15.14
N ALA A 115 -13.89 -10.96 15.43
CA ALA A 115 -13.83 -11.99 16.49
C ALA A 115 -13.99 -11.43 17.92
N GLY A 116 -14.04 -10.11 18.09
CA GLY A 116 -14.45 -9.48 19.35
C GLY A 116 -13.40 -9.38 20.44
N GLY A 117 -12.10 -9.45 20.11
CA GLY A 117 -10.99 -9.28 21.07
C GLY A 117 -10.05 -8.13 20.78
N SER A 118 -10.32 -7.38 19.71
CA SER A 118 -9.39 -6.39 19.17
C SER A 118 -9.67 -5.00 19.68
N GLY A 119 -8.65 -4.34 20.22
CA GLY A 119 -8.74 -2.94 20.62
C GLY A 119 -8.86 -1.99 19.42
N THR A 120 -9.19 -0.72 19.68
CA THR A 120 -9.30 0.36 18.68
C THR A 120 -8.13 0.42 17.69
N PRO A 121 -6.85 0.22 18.09
CA PRO A 121 -5.73 0.25 17.14
C PRO A 121 -5.84 -0.77 16.01
N VAL A 122 -6.33 -1.98 16.29
CA VAL A 122 -6.50 -3.03 15.28
C VAL A 122 -7.59 -2.66 14.27
N VAL A 123 -8.67 -2.05 14.73
CA VAL A 123 -9.76 -1.58 13.85
C VAL A 123 -9.26 -0.47 12.93
N ILE A 124 -8.51 0.50 13.45
CA ILE A 124 -7.92 1.59 12.66
C ILE A 124 -6.96 1.00 11.60
N ALA A 125 -6.11 0.06 11.99
CA ALA A 125 -5.20 -0.61 11.07
C ALA A 125 -5.97 -1.39 9.99
N ALA A 126 -7.05 -2.09 10.35
CA ALA A 126 -7.88 -2.82 9.39
C ALA A 126 -8.47 -1.89 8.32
N ILE A 127 -9.00 -0.73 8.74
CA ILE A 127 -9.56 0.27 7.82
C ILE A 127 -8.46 0.81 6.90
N ALA A 128 -7.31 1.20 7.45
CA ALA A 128 -6.19 1.73 6.66
C ALA A 128 -5.71 0.71 5.62
N TYR A 129 -5.54 -0.54 6.02
CA TYR A 129 -5.14 -1.62 5.12
C TYR A 129 -6.19 -1.89 4.04
N ALA A 130 -7.48 -1.86 4.38
CA ALA A 130 -8.57 -2.03 3.41
C ALA A 130 -8.57 -0.90 2.36
N VAL A 131 -8.37 0.34 2.77
CA VAL A 131 -8.27 1.50 1.87
C VAL A 131 -7.09 1.32 0.90
N PHE A 132 -5.89 1.01 1.40
CA PHE A 132 -4.74 0.75 0.53
C PHE A 132 -4.96 -0.45 -0.39
N ALA A 133 -5.58 -1.53 0.09
CA ALA A 133 -5.91 -2.69 -0.74
C ALA A 133 -6.81 -2.32 -1.91
N VAL A 134 -7.85 -1.51 -1.69
CA VAL A 134 -8.73 -1.02 -2.76
C VAL A 134 -7.97 -0.12 -3.73
N MET A 135 -7.17 0.80 -3.23
CA MET A 135 -6.40 1.73 -4.07
C MET A 135 -5.35 1.00 -4.93
N PHE A 136 -4.56 0.10 -4.35
CA PHE A 136 -3.61 -0.71 -5.13
C PHE A 136 -4.31 -1.71 -6.04
N GLY A 137 -5.46 -2.27 -5.62
CA GLY A 137 -6.30 -3.12 -6.44
C GLY A 137 -6.79 -2.39 -7.70
N SER A 138 -7.23 -1.14 -7.58
CA SER A 138 -7.63 -0.35 -8.73
C SER A 138 -6.48 -0.14 -9.72
N LEU A 139 -5.25 0.11 -9.24
CA LEU A 139 -4.07 0.21 -10.11
C LEU A 139 -3.75 -1.11 -10.84
N VAL A 140 -3.92 -2.25 -10.16
CA VAL A 140 -3.61 -3.57 -10.75
C VAL A 140 -4.63 -3.99 -11.79
N PHE A 141 -5.93 -3.75 -11.53
CA PHE A 141 -7.03 -4.32 -12.33
C PHE A 141 -7.68 -3.31 -13.27
N VAL A 142 -7.67 -2.00 -12.94
CA VAL A 142 -8.30 -0.96 -13.75
C VAL A 142 -7.26 -0.13 -14.51
N GLY A 143 -6.11 0.16 -13.92
CA GLY A 143 -5.02 0.96 -14.50
C GLY A 143 -4.08 0.19 -15.46
N GLY A 144 -4.46 -1.00 -15.92
CA GLY A 144 -3.70 -1.67 -16.97
C GLY A 144 -3.70 -0.82 -18.25
N PRO A 145 -2.59 -0.76 -19.04
CA PRO A 145 -2.63 -0.10 -20.33
C PRO A 145 -3.74 -0.73 -21.14
N ALA A 146 -4.77 0.08 -21.42
CA ALA A 146 -5.76 -0.26 -22.43
C ALA A 146 -4.96 -0.65 -23.69
N GLY A 147 -5.06 -1.92 -24.09
CA GLY A 147 -4.19 -2.51 -25.08
C GLY A 147 -3.98 -1.60 -26.28
N LYS A 148 -2.74 -1.19 -26.49
CA LYS A 148 -2.26 -1.04 -27.84
C LYS A 148 -2.13 -2.47 -28.39
N ALA A 149 -3.25 -3.01 -28.81
CA ALA A 149 -3.24 -4.12 -29.76
C ALA A 149 -2.55 -3.60 -31.02
N ALA A 150 -1.54 -4.34 -31.44
CA ALA A 150 -0.78 -4.12 -32.65
C ALA A 150 -1.68 -4.08 -33.90
#